data_b392f0200e5496f374e2aba37c931d10
#
_entry.id   b392f0200e5496f374e2aba37c931d10
#
_cell.length_a   1.000
_cell.length_b   1.000
_cell.length_c   1.000
_cell.angle_alpha   90.00
_cell.angle_beta   90.00
_cell.angle_gamma   90.00
#
_symmetry.space_group_name_H-M   'P 1'
#
loop_
_entity.id
_entity.type
_entity.pdbx_description
1 polymer ?
#
loop_
_entity_poly.entity_id
_entity_poly.type
_entity_poly.pdbx_seq_one_letter_code
_entity_poly.pdbx_strand_id
1 'polypeptide(L)'
;VAGAIDEQPDANPHLGVRSNQPLDREAQLRLRRILRWRDARAIEKNKPKRWIIDNDAAFALARQRFENIDELDAVLARYPKAPKAARSHLFALLEKPFDAEELAAPLSSEPDAVQKTRLKALQQAVLDKAQELDVPEGLLCSRKHLEYLLETGQWPPALQGWRQILLQDGFSKILSPA
;
A
#
# COMPACT_ATOMS: atom_id res chain seq x y z
N VAL A 1 11.43 -32.01 3.64
CA VAL A 1 11.86 -31.32 2.41
C VAL A 1 11.10 -30.00 2.38
N ALA A 2 11.74 -28.94 2.84
CA ALA A 2 11.20 -27.61 2.70
C ALA A 2 11.17 -27.29 1.20
N GLY A 3 9.98 -27.27 0.58
CA GLY A 3 9.81 -26.69 -0.73
C GLY A 3 10.25 -25.24 -0.64
N ALA A 4 11.30 -24.88 -1.35
CA ALA A 4 11.60 -23.49 -1.61
C ALA A 4 10.38 -22.92 -2.32
N ILE A 5 9.61 -22.10 -1.61
CA ILE A 5 8.64 -21.22 -2.24
C ILE A 5 9.51 -20.30 -3.07
N ASP A 6 9.46 -20.46 -4.37
CA ASP A 6 10.08 -19.56 -5.34
C ASP A 6 9.27 -18.27 -5.28
N GLU A 7 9.48 -17.51 -4.20
CA GLU A 7 8.90 -16.18 -4.03
C GLU A 7 9.59 -15.28 -5.06
N GLN A 8 8.98 -15.20 -6.24
CA GLN A 8 9.39 -14.18 -7.21
C GLN A 8 9.30 -12.82 -6.52
N PRO A 9 10.34 -11.98 -6.64
CA PRO A 9 10.32 -10.66 -6.04
C PRO A 9 9.09 -9.88 -6.51
N ASP A 10 8.36 -9.30 -5.58
CA ASP A 10 7.22 -8.46 -5.90
C ASP A 10 7.65 -7.32 -6.83
N ALA A 11 7.05 -7.25 -8.00
CA ALA A 11 7.35 -6.20 -8.98
C ALA A 11 6.88 -4.80 -8.50
N ASN A 12 5.86 -4.75 -7.64
CA ASN A 12 5.24 -3.51 -7.19
C ASN A 12 5.07 -3.44 -5.67
N PRO A 13 6.16 -3.58 -4.89
CA PRO A 13 6.10 -3.66 -3.43
C PRO A 13 5.57 -2.37 -2.78
N HIS A 14 5.59 -1.24 -3.48
CA HIS A 14 5.08 0.03 -3.00
C HIS A 14 3.56 0.05 -2.84
N LEU A 15 2.82 -0.82 -3.55
CA LEU A 15 1.38 -0.95 -3.39
C LEU A 15 0.98 -1.66 -2.09
N GLY A 16 1.88 -2.46 -1.52
CA GLY A 16 1.67 -3.20 -0.27
C GLY A 16 2.00 -2.42 1.00
N VAL A 17 2.53 -1.22 0.90
CA VAL A 17 2.89 -0.37 2.05
C VAL A 17 1.98 0.86 2.11
N ARG A 18 1.59 1.25 3.32
CA ARG A 18 0.71 2.40 3.54
C ARG A 18 1.48 3.53 4.18
N SER A 19 1.31 4.73 3.65
CA SER A 19 1.80 5.98 4.22
C SER A 19 0.65 6.76 4.86
N ASN A 20 0.96 7.47 5.95
CA ASN A 20 0.00 8.40 6.58
C ASN A 20 -0.20 9.69 5.76
N GLN A 21 0.64 9.93 4.78
CA GLN A 21 0.57 11.09 3.89
C GLN A 21 0.61 10.63 2.44
N PRO A 22 -0.13 11.31 1.55
CA PRO A 22 -0.14 10.99 0.13
C PRO A 22 1.27 11.11 -0.47
N LEU A 23 1.51 10.28 -1.47
CA LEU A 23 2.72 10.32 -2.28
C LEU A 23 2.32 10.69 -3.71
N ASP A 24 3.00 11.67 -4.28
CA ASP A 24 2.87 11.97 -5.70
C ASP A 24 3.42 10.83 -6.58
N ARG A 25 3.21 10.92 -7.89
CA ARG A 25 3.65 9.90 -8.84
C ARG A 25 5.14 9.58 -8.72
N GLU A 26 5.98 10.60 -8.70
CA GLU A 26 7.43 10.41 -8.64
C GLU A 26 7.88 9.81 -7.31
N ALA A 27 7.29 10.24 -6.20
CA ALA A 27 7.56 9.67 -4.89
C ALA A 27 7.17 8.18 -4.83
N GLN A 28 6.06 7.78 -5.45
CA GLN A 28 5.67 6.38 -5.53
C GLN A 28 6.67 5.57 -6.37
N LEU A 29 7.16 6.10 -7.47
CA LEU A 29 8.17 5.43 -8.30
C LEU A 29 9.51 5.32 -7.57
N ARG A 30 9.94 6.36 -6.85
CA ARG A 30 11.13 6.28 -5.97
C ARG A 30 10.94 5.26 -4.86
N LEU A 31 9.78 5.21 -4.26
CA LEU A 31 9.45 4.21 -3.23
C LEU A 31 9.53 2.78 -3.80
N ARG A 32 8.98 2.56 -4.99
CA ARG A 32 9.08 1.26 -5.69
C ARG A 32 10.55 0.82 -5.85
N ARG A 33 11.43 1.71 -6.30
CA ARG A 33 12.87 1.44 -6.41
C ARG A 33 13.51 1.04 -5.09
N ILE A 34 13.26 1.83 -4.04
CA ILE A 34 13.82 1.58 -2.70
C ILE A 34 13.34 0.23 -2.17
N LEU A 35 12.06 -0.09 -2.31
CA LEU A 35 11.50 -1.33 -1.80
C LEU A 35 11.94 -2.55 -2.60
N ARG A 36 12.08 -2.45 -3.92
CA ARG A 36 12.69 -3.52 -4.74
C ARG A 36 14.14 -3.78 -4.35
N TRP A 37 14.92 -2.73 -4.19
CA TRP A 37 16.28 -2.82 -3.68
C TRP A 37 16.33 -3.46 -2.28
N ARG A 38 15.44 -3.03 -1.38
CA ARG A 38 15.32 -3.60 -0.04
C ARG A 38 15.07 -5.10 -0.09
N ASP A 39 14.13 -5.52 -0.91
CA ASP A 39 13.70 -6.90 -1.00
C ASP A 39 14.82 -7.79 -1.58
N ALA A 40 15.49 -7.35 -2.62
CA ALA A 40 16.67 -8.03 -3.16
C ALA A 40 17.80 -8.14 -2.12
N ARG A 41 18.06 -7.06 -1.39
CA ARG A 41 19.09 -7.03 -0.35
C ARG A 41 18.75 -7.92 0.86
N ALA A 42 17.46 -8.02 1.19
CA ALA A 42 16.97 -8.89 2.25
C ALA A 42 17.21 -10.37 1.91
N ILE A 43 16.95 -10.76 0.68
CA ILE A 43 17.22 -12.10 0.17
C ILE A 43 18.72 -12.38 0.19
N GLU A 44 19.54 -11.50 -0.40
CA GLU A 44 21.00 -11.63 -0.46
C GLU A 44 21.63 -11.83 0.93
N LYS A 45 21.14 -11.07 1.92
CA LYS A 45 21.67 -11.09 3.29
C LYS A 45 20.96 -12.06 4.21
N ASN A 46 19.94 -12.75 3.73
CA ASN A 46 19.06 -13.61 4.53
C ASN A 46 18.56 -12.89 5.81
N LYS A 47 18.01 -11.68 5.63
CA LYS A 47 17.51 -10.84 6.72
C LYS A 47 16.08 -10.38 6.44
N PRO A 48 15.29 -10.12 7.50
CA PRO A 48 13.98 -9.51 7.34
C PRO A 48 14.07 -8.16 6.60
N LYS A 49 13.14 -7.90 5.69
CA LYS A 49 13.10 -6.67 4.86
C LYS A 49 13.23 -5.38 5.69
N ARG A 50 12.55 -5.31 6.85
CA ARG A 50 12.60 -4.14 7.75
C ARG A 50 13.94 -3.95 8.46
N TRP A 51 14.83 -4.95 8.42
CA TRP A 51 16.18 -4.82 8.94
C TRP A 51 17.14 -4.23 7.92
N ILE A 52 16.77 -4.25 6.65
CA ILE A 52 17.52 -3.57 5.58
C ILE A 52 17.23 -2.08 5.61
N ILE A 53 15.95 -1.72 5.53
CA ILE A 53 15.43 -0.36 5.71
C ILE A 53 13.96 -0.46 6.14
N ASP A 54 13.56 0.28 7.15
CA ASP A 54 12.18 0.32 7.58
C ASP A 54 11.30 1.17 6.63
N ASN A 55 9.99 1.06 6.79
CA ASN A 55 9.06 1.78 5.92
C ASN A 55 9.17 3.29 6.09
N ASP A 56 9.38 3.79 7.31
CA ASP A 56 9.42 5.23 7.58
C ASP A 56 10.62 5.89 6.90
N ALA A 57 11.79 5.26 6.98
CA ALA A 57 12.98 5.71 6.26
C ALA A 57 12.79 5.62 4.74
N ALA A 58 12.19 4.54 4.23
CA ALA A 58 11.89 4.40 2.81
C ALA A 58 10.94 5.49 2.30
N PHE A 59 9.89 5.81 3.05
CA PHE A 59 8.99 6.93 2.72
C PHE A 59 9.68 8.28 2.75
N ALA A 60 10.52 8.53 3.75
CA ALA A 60 11.26 9.79 3.86
C ALA A 60 12.19 10.00 2.67
N LEU A 61 12.88 8.95 2.22
CA LEU A 61 13.73 9.00 1.04
C LEU A 61 12.94 9.17 -0.26
N ALA A 62 11.77 8.56 -0.35
CA ALA A 62 10.95 8.61 -1.56
C ALA A 62 10.32 9.99 -1.82
N ARG A 63 10.03 10.75 -0.76
CA ARG A 63 9.29 12.03 -0.84
C ARG A 63 10.03 13.18 -1.47
N GLN A 64 11.36 13.11 -1.53
CA GLN A 64 12.17 14.23 -2.04
C GLN A 64 13.21 13.75 -3.04
N ARG A 65 13.70 14.68 -3.84
CA ARG A 65 14.90 14.49 -4.66
C ARG A 65 16.10 14.99 -3.86
N PHE A 66 17.25 14.42 -4.11
CA PHE A 66 18.51 14.78 -3.47
C PHE A 66 19.43 15.37 -4.54
N GLU A 67 19.97 16.53 -4.27
CA GLU A 67 20.96 17.17 -5.14
C GLU A 67 22.37 16.61 -4.88
N ASN A 68 22.61 16.16 -3.66
CA ASN A 68 23.88 15.61 -3.24
C ASN A 68 23.69 14.53 -2.16
N ILE A 69 24.76 13.78 -1.90
CA ILE A 69 24.76 12.67 -0.94
C ILE A 69 24.58 13.15 0.52
N ASP A 70 25.01 14.36 0.83
CA ASP A 70 24.92 14.89 2.20
C ASP A 70 23.47 15.16 2.61
N GLU A 71 22.62 15.57 1.67
CA GLU A 71 21.18 15.69 1.89
C GLU A 71 20.52 14.34 2.20
N LEU A 72 20.90 13.30 1.46
CA LEU A 72 20.44 11.94 1.73
C LEU A 72 20.91 11.46 3.09
N ASP A 73 22.16 11.70 3.44
CA ASP A 73 22.73 11.37 4.75
C ASP A 73 22.00 12.09 5.89
N ALA A 74 21.64 13.33 5.71
CA ALA A 74 20.87 14.11 6.69
C ALA A 74 19.47 13.49 6.94
N VAL A 75 18.84 12.93 5.91
CA VAL A 75 17.58 12.19 6.09
C VAL A 75 17.81 10.86 6.79
N LEU A 76 18.80 10.07 6.36
CA LEU A 76 19.13 8.79 6.99
C LEU A 76 19.54 8.94 8.46
N ALA A 77 20.16 10.06 8.84
CA ALA A 77 20.57 10.33 10.21
C ALA A 77 19.39 10.40 11.20
N ARG A 78 18.19 10.71 10.70
CA ARG A 78 16.96 10.77 11.51
C ARG A 78 16.41 9.38 11.86
N TYR A 79 16.88 8.35 11.17
CA TYR A 79 16.40 6.97 11.33
C TYR A 79 17.53 6.09 11.88
N PRO A 80 17.46 5.67 13.15
CA PRO A 80 18.54 4.92 13.81
C PRO A 80 18.89 3.60 13.12
N LYS A 81 17.90 2.98 12.48
CA LYS A 81 18.04 1.69 11.79
C LYS A 81 18.33 1.83 10.29
N ALA A 82 18.51 3.06 9.79
CA ALA A 82 18.76 3.28 8.38
C ALA A 82 20.13 2.71 7.95
N PRO A 83 20.24 2.17 6.73
CA PRO A 83 21.45 1.53 6.24
C PRO A 83 22.48 2.56 5.78
N LYS A 84 23.13 3.25 6.71
CA LYS A 84 24.13 4.29 6.41
C LYS A 84 25.26 3.80 5.51
N ALA A 85 25.64 2.52 5.60
CA ALA A 85 26.64 1.93 4.72
C ALA A 85 26.17 1.82 3.25
N ALA A 86 24.88 1.87 2.98
CA ALA A 86 24.29 1.80 1.65
C ALA A 86 23.98 3.18 1.04
N ARG A 87 24.37 4.28 1.69
CA ARG A 87 24.04 5.65 1.28
C ARG A 87 24.41 5.97 -0.16
N SER A 88 25.63 5.62 -0.57
CA SER A 88 26.11 5.88 -1.94
C SER A 88 25.30 5.11 -2.97
N HIS A 89 24.94 3.87 -2.65
CA HIS A 89 24.10 3.05 -3.53
C HIS A 89 22.67 3.58 -3.61
N LEU A 90 22.09 3.98 -2.48
CA LEU A 90 20.76 4.59 -2.44
C LEU A 90 20.72 5.92 -3.17
N PHE A 91 21.74 6.74 -3.04
CA PHE A 91 21.85 8.00 -3.78
C PHE A 91 21.88 7.75 -5.29
N ALA A 92 22.77 6.88 -5.77
CA ALA A 92 22.86 6.52 -7.19
C ALA A 92 21.55 5.91 -7.72
N LEU A 93 20.86 5.11 -6.90
CA LEU A 93 19.56 4.52 -7.26
C LEU A 93 18.48 5.58 -7.44
N LEU A 94 18.46 6.60 -6.58
CA LEU A 94 17.43 7.65 -6.58
C LEU A 94 17.72 8.76 -7.59
N GLU A 95 18.98 9.01 -7.92
CA GLU A 95 19.40 9.99 -8.92
C GLU A 95 19.09 9.54 -10.35
N LYS A 96 19.10 8.24 -10.59
CA LYS A 96 18.88 7.66 -11.93
C LYS A 96 17.50 8.06 -12.49
N PRO A 97 17.41 8.53 -13.75
CA PRO A 97 16.12 8.77 -14.41
C PRO A 97 15.22 7.53 -14.42
N PHE A 98 13.91 7.72 -14.42
CA PHE A 98 12.95 6.62 -14.53
C PHE A 98 12.98 6.07 -15.96
N ASP A 99 13.02 4.74 -16.09
CA ASP A 99 12.88 4.06 -17.36
C ASP A 99 11.40 3.85 -17.74
N ALA A 100 11.18 3.32 -18.96
CA ALA A 100 9.83 3.12 -19.47
C ALA A 100 9.00 2.11 -18.64
N GLU A 101 9.63 1.06 -18.10
CA GLU A 101 8.98 0.09 -17.24
C GLU A 101 8.52 0.75 -15.93
N GLU A 102 9.38 1.55 -15.32
CA GLU A 102 9.06 2.27 -14.10
C GLU A 102 7.93 3.28 -14.29
N LEU A 103 7.96 4.03 -15.41
CA LEU A 103 6.92 5.00 -15.75
C LEU A 103 5.57 4.34 -16.03
N ALA A 104 5.56 3.09 -16.48
CA ALA A 104 4.36 2.29 -16.70
C ALA A 104 3.88 1.53 -15.45
N ALA A 105 4.63 1.58 -14.34
CA ALA A 105 4.27 0.87 -13.12
C ALA A 105 2.93 1.36 -12.56
N PRO A 106 2.10 0.47 -12.01
CA PRO A 106 0.85 0.86 -11.38
C PRO A 106 1.13 1.74 -10.16
N LEU A 107 0.31 2.76 -9.98
CA LEU A 107 0.38 3.67 -8.85
C LEU A 107 -0.75 3.39 -7.87
N SER A 108 -0.49 3.55 -6.59
CA SER A 108 -1.54 3.61 -5.58
C SER A 108 -2.34 4.90 -5.82
N SER A 109 -3.61 4.76 -6.16
CA SER A 109 -4.51 5.91 -6.17
C SER A 109 -4.99 6.18 -4.75
N GLU A 110 -4.90 7.42 -4.28
CA GLU A 110 -5.73 7.80 -3.15
C GLU A 110 -7.19 7.68 -3.58
N PRO A 111 -8.05 7.07 -2.75
CA PRO A 111 -9.48 7.17 -2.98
C PRO A 111 -9.83 8.65 -3.09
N ASP A 112 -10.45 9.05 -4.17
CA ASP A 112 -10.93 10.42 -4.30
C ASP A 112 -11.93 10.75 -3.15
N ALA A 113 -12.27 12.01 -2.97
CA ALA A 113 -13.16 12.42 -1.89
C ALA A 113 -14.52 11.70 -1.96
N VAL A 114 -14.98 11.35 -3.16
CA VAL A 114 -16.22 10.61 -3.41
C VAL A 114 -16.07 9.17 -2.93
N GLN A 115 -14.96 8.50 -3.25
CA GLN A 115 -14.70 7.13 -2.79
C GLN A 115 -14.53 7.06 -1.27
N LYS A 116 -13.85 8.05 -0.66
CA LYS A 116 -13.74 8.15 0.81
C LYS A 116 -15.11 8.30 1.46
N THR A 117 -15.97 9.13 0.88
CA THR A 117 -17.34 9.32 1.37
C THR A 117 -18.17 8.06 1.19
N ARG A 118 -18.08 7.39 0.04
CA ARG A 118 -18.77 6.11 -0.21
C ARG A 118 -18.31 5.01 0.73
N LEU A 119 -17.00 4.88 0.97
CA LEU A 119 -16.47 3.91 1.93
C LEU A 119 -17.03 4.13 3.33
N LYS A 120 -17.09 5.39 3.78
CA LYS A 120 -17.65 5.76 5.08
C LYS A 120 -19.13 5.43 5.18
N ALA A 121 -19.89 5.69 4.11
CA ALA A 121 -21.31 5.36 4.03
C ALA A 121 -21.55 3.84 4.03
N LEU A 122 -20.73 3.06 3.34
CA LEU A 122 -20.79 1.59 3.36
C LEU A 122 -20.45 1.03 4.75
N GLN A 123 -19.44 1.58 5.43
CA GLN A 123 -19.11 1.20 6.81
C GLN A 123 -20.28 1.48 7.77
N GLN A 124 -20.96 2.61 7.61
CA GLN A 124 -22.13 2.94 8.41
C GLN A 124 -23.29 1.97 8.13
N ALA A 125 -23.54 1.61 6.88
CA ALA A 125 -24.58 0.65 6.52
C ALA A 125 -24.29 -0.75 7.12
N VAL A 126 -23.03 -1.18 7.17
CA VAL A 126 -22.64 -2.43 7.85
C VAL A 126 -22.90 -2.34 9.35
N LEU A 127 -22.51 -1.23 9.97
CA LEU A 127 -22.73 -1.00 11.41
C LEU A 127 -24.23 -1.03 11.78
N ASP A 128 -25.04 -0.32 11.00
CA ASP A 128 -26.50 -0.26 11.21
C ASP A 128 -27.12 -1.67 11.10
N LYS A 129 -26.71 -2.45 10.10
CA LYS A 129 -27.20 -3.82 9.93
C LYS A 129 -26.69 -4.76 11.03
N ALA A 130 -25.46 -4.59 11.48
CA ALA A 130 -24.90 -5.35 12.60
C ALA A 130 -25.65 -5.08 13.89
N GLN A 131 -26.03 -3.84 14.15
CA GLN A 131 -26.84 -3.44 15.31
C GLN A 131 -28.26 -4.01 15.21
N GLU A 132 -28.89 -3.96 14.04
CA GLU A 132 -30.19 -4.55 13.79
C GLU A 132 -30.21 -6.06 14.10
N LEU A 133 -29.14 -6.76 13.76
CA LEU A 133 -29.01 -8.21 13.93
C LEU A 133 -28.39 -8.61 15.27
N ASP A 134 -27.96 -7.66 16.09
CA ASP A 134 -27.22 -7.88 17.34
C ASP A 134 -25.98 -8.78 17.16
N VAL A 135 -25.20 -8.48 16.15
CA VAL A 135 -23.94 -9.19 15.84
C VAL A 135 -22.78 -8.19 15.69
N PRO A 136 -21.53 -8.63 15.92
CA PRO A 136 -20.37 -7.80 15.63
C PRO A 136 -20.28 -7.47 14.14
N GLU A 137 -19.96 -6.21 13.81
CA GLU A 137 -19.84 -5.76 12.42
C GLU A 137 -18.83 -6.56 11.59
N GLY A 138 -17.74 -7.02 12.22
CA GLY A 138 -16.72 -7.84 11.58
C GLY A 138 -17.22 -9.19 11.07
N LEU A 139 -18.33 -9.71 11.61
CA LEU A 139 -18.98 -10.92 11.09
C LEU A 139 -19.71 -10.67 9.78
N LEU A 140 -20.19 -9.46 9.53
CA LEU A 140 -20.88 -9.10 8.29
C LEU A 140 -19.92 -8.73 7.19
N CYS A 141 -19.02 -7.76 7.45
CA CYS A 141 -18.14 -7.25 6.44
C CYS A 141 -16.92 -6.54 7.04
N SER A 142 -15.74 -6.81 6.52
CA SER A 142 -14.54 -6.08 6.89
C SER A 142 -14.31 -4.88 5.95
N ARG A 143 -13.57 -3.88 6.42
CA ARG A 143 -13.19 -2.73 5.62
C ARG A 143 -12.51 -3.13 4.30
N LYS A 144 -11.67 -4.14 4.32
CA LYS A 144 -10.99 -4.66 3.11
C LYS A 144 -11.97 -5.13 2.04
N HIS A 145 -13.07 -5.74 2.43
CA HIS A 145 -14.11 -6.17 1.49
C HIS A 145 -14.87 -4.98 0.89
N LEU A 146 -15.07 -3.91 1.66
CA LEU A 146 -15.68 -2.67 1.15
C LEU A 146 -14.77 -1.95 0.18
N GLU A 147 -13.48 -1.89 0.46
CA GLU A 147 -12.48 -1.33 -0.46
C GLU A 147 -12.46 -2.11 -1.78
N TYR A 148 -12.44 -3.44 -1.73
CA TYR A 148 -12.53 -4.29 -2.92
C TYR A 148 -13.80 -4.03 -3.75
N LEU A 149 -14.95 -3.92 -3.09
CA LEU A 149 -16.22 -3.64 -3.77
C LEU A 149 -16.22 -2.27 -4.47
N LEU A 150 -15.62 -1.25 -3.83
CA LEU A 150 -15.50 0.09 -4.43
C LEU A 150 -14.53 0.12 -5.62
N GLU A 151 -13.43 -0.64 -5.54
CA GLU A 151 -12.43 -0.69 -6.61
C GLU A 151 -12.89 -1.47 -7.83
N THR A 152 -13.55 -2.61 -7.62
CA THR A 152 -13.90 -3.54 -8.69
C THR A 152 -15.35 -3.47 -9.14
N GLY A 153 -16.24 -2.90 -8.33
CA GLY A 153 -17.69 -2.95 -8.52
C GLY A 153 -18.29 -4.36 -8.34
N GLN A 154 -17.51 -5.32 -7.88
CA GLN A 154 -17.93 -6.71 -7.71
C GLN A 154 -17.94 -7.12 -6.23
N TRP A 155 -18.91 -7.99 -5.90
CA TRP A 155 -18.97 -8.56 -4.57
C TRP A 155 -17.79 -9.49 -4.30
N PRO A 156 -17.02 -9.28 -3.22
CA PRO A 156 -15.96 -10.21 -2.85
C PRO A 156 -16.51 -11.61 -2.63
N PRO A 157 -15.77 -12.67 -2.98
CA PRO A 157 -16.21 -14.06 -2.74
C PRO A 157 -16.61 -14.32 -1.28
N ALA A 158 -15.94 -13.72 -0.32
CA ALA A 158 -16.25 -13.84 1.10
C ALA A 158 -17.60 -13.24 1.52
N LEU A 159 -18.15 -12.33 0.74
CA LEU A 159 -19.45 -11.70 1.00
C LEU A 159 -20.59 -12.32 0.20
N GLN A 160 -20.33 -13.19 -0.75
CA GLN A 160 -21.35 -13.85 -1.54
C GLN A 160 -22.25 -14.73 -0.66
N GLY A 161 -23.49 -14.90 -1.07
CA GLY A 161 -24.48 -15.67 -0.31
C GLY A 161 -25.26 -14.80 0.70
N TRP A 162 -25.43 -15.30 1.91
CA TRP A 162 -26.31 -14.65 2.91
C TRP A 162 -25.86 -13.23 3.32
N ARG A 163 -24.55 -12.97 3.36
CA ARG A 163 -24.02 -11.62 3.65
C ARG A 163 -24.40 -10.62 2.56
N GLN A 164 -24.27 -11.02 1.31
CA GLN A 164 -24.67 -10.20 0.17
C GLN A 164 -26.16 -9.87 0.23
N ILE A 165 -27.02 -10.85 0.50
CA ILE A 165 -28.46 -10.66 0.61
C ILE A 165 -28.81 -9.64 1.69
N LEU A 166 -28.13 -9.69 2.84
CA LEU A 166 -28.36 -8.76 3.95
C LEU A 166 -27.87 -7.34 3.67
N LEU A 167 -26.79 -7.17 2.91
CA LEU A 167 -26.12 -5.89 2.71
C LEU A 167 -26.51 -5.20 1.41
N GLN A 168 -27.01 -5.94 0.40
CA GLN A 168 -27.22 -5.41 -0.95
C GLN A 168 -28.20 -4.23 -0.99
N ASP A 169 -29.25 -4.21 -0.17
CA ASP A 169 -30.25 -3.14 -0.17
C ASP A 169 -29.66 -1.81 0.34
N GLY A 170 -28.87 -1.88 1.40
CA GLY A 170 -28.15 -0.71 1.94
C GLY A 170 -27.04 -0.23 1.00
N PHE A 171 -26.34 -1.16 0.38
CA PHE A 171 -25.21 -0.85 -0.51
C PHE A 171 -25.64 -0.34 -1.87
N SER A 172 -26.73 -0.84 -2.43
CA SER A 172 -27.22 -0.39 -3.75
C SER A 172 -27.54 1.10 -3.76
N LYS A 173 -28.06 1.64 -2.67
CA LYS A 173 -28.34 3.08 -2.53
C LYS A 173 -27.08 3.93 -2.53
N ILE A 174 -25.96 3.40 -2.02
CA ILE A 174 -24.68 4.09 -1.90
C ILE A 174 -23.86 3.94 -3.19
N LEU A 175 -23.95 2.77 -3.84
CA LEU A 175 -23.17 2.43 -5.03
C LEU A 175 -23.81 2.92 -6.33
N SER A 176 -25.11 3.22 -6.32
CA SER A 176 -25.78 3.79 -7.49
C SER A 176 -25.13 5.12 -7.86
N PRO A 177 -24.80 5.34 -9.14
CA PRO A 177 -24.40 6.67 -9.59
C PRO A 177 -25.57 7.63 -9.39
N ALA A 178 -25.26 8.80 -8.86
CA ALA A 178 -26.23 9.89 -8.75
C ALA A 178 -26.60 10.43 -10.12
#